data_1512c7aef52c0962e68e56af873fe00e
#
_entry.id   1512c7aef52c0962e68e56af873fe00e
#
_cell.length_a   1.000
_cell.length_b   1.000
_cell.length_c   1.000
_cell.angle_alpha   90.00
_cell.angle_beta   90.00
_cell.angle_gamma   90.00
#
_symmetry.space_group_name_H-M   'P 1'
#
loop_
_entity.id
_entity.type
_entity.pdbx_description
1 polymer ?
#
loop_
_entity_poly.entity_id
_entity_poly.type
_entity_poly.pdbx_seq_one_letter_code
_entity_poly.pdbx_strand_id
1 'polypeptide(L)'
;RFIIGGLLGFVLALTALQATLGFFAASPLRVIGGSEPEQEFLSSRLGQHAVAMQALDRLPEDSRIRFLWEPRSYYCPTGLTCEPDSLLDRWWHERRLGAGPGELVAGWGQQGVTHVLYYRLGAEAVRSAGFDPLNDDDWKELERFLTEDLVVAETFGDAYVLYRLP
;
A
#
# COMPACT_ATOMS: atom_id res chain seq x y z
N ARG A 1 27.72 36.08 16.24
CA ARG A 1 27.19 36.04 14.86
C ARG A 1 27.95 35.05 13.97
N PHE A 2 29.31 34.97 14.07
CA PHE A 2 30.12 34.04 13.26
C PHE A 2 29.83 32.56 13.55
N ILE A 3 29.58 32.17 14.80
CA ILE A 3 29.26 30.78 15.17
C ILE A 3 27.95 30.32 14.53
N ILE A 4 26.92 31.16 14.55
CA ILE A 4 25.60 30.81 13.96
C ILE A 4 25.73 30.69 12.44
N GLY A 5 26.49 31.59 11.78
CA GLY A 5 26.72 31.50 10.34
C GLY A 5 27.50 30.23 9.94
N GLY A 6 28.51 29.86 10.75
CA GLY A 6 29.29 28.64 10.56
C GLY A 6 28.44 27.38 10.73
N LEU A 7 27.59 27.34 11.76
CA LEU A 7 26.68 26.21 12.01
C LEU A 7 25.66 26.05 10.87
N LEU A 8 25.06 27.17 10.43
CA LEU A 8 24.10 27.14 9.31
C LEU A 8 24.77 26.66 8.03
N GLY A 9 25.96 27.16 7.70
CA GLY A 9 26.73 26.73 6.55
C GLY A 9 27.05 25.23 6.59
N PHE A 10 27.43 24.71 7.76
CA PHE A 10 27.69 23.29 7.95
C PHE A 10 26.44 22.43 7.74
N VAL A 11 25.30 22.82 8.31
CA VAL A 11 24.03 22.10 8.14
C VAL A 11 23.61 22.08 6.66
N LEU A 12 23.71 23.23 5.97
CA LEU A 12 23.37 23.28 4.53
C LEU A 12 24.31 22.42 3.69
N ALA A 13 25.60 22.40 3.96
CA ALA A 13 26.57 21.57 3.26
C ALA A 13 26.29 20.06 3.50
N LEU A 14 25.95 19.67 4.74
CA LEU A 14 25.60 18.30 5.08
C LEU A 14 24.31 17.86 4.37
N THR A 15 23.30 18.72 4.36
CA THR A 15 22.02 18.45 3.67
C THR A 15 22.22 18.31 2.16
N ALA A 16 23.02 19.20 1.55
CA ALA A 16 23.33 19.12 0.12
C ALA A 16 24.11 17.85 -0.22
N LEU A 17 25.08 17.46 0.61
CA LEU A 17 25.81 16.21 0.44
C LEU A 17 24.87 15.01 0.53
N GLN A 18 24.00 14.96 1.53
CA GLN A 18 23.05 13.87 1.73
C GLN A 18 22.06 13.77 0.56
N ALA A 19 21.52 14.89 0.08
CA ALA A 19 20.64 14.94 -1.09
C ALA A 19 21.37 14.44 -2.35
N THR A 20 22.62 14.85 -2.56
CA THR A 20 23.44 14.42 -3.70
C THR A 20 23.70 12.93 -3.64
N LEU A 21 24.12 12.39 -2.51
CA LEU A 21 24.33 10.95 -2.33
C LEU A 21 23.04 10.16 -2.54
N GLY A 22 21.91 10.64 -2.01
CA GLY A 22 20.59 10.04 -2.23
C GLY A 22 20.20 10.02 -3.70
N PHE A 23 20.44 11.10 -4.44
CA PHE A 23 20.17 11.17 -5.87
C PHE A 23 21.00 10.14 -6.67
N PHE A 24 22.30 10.05 -6.42
CA PHE A 24 23.14 9.06 -7.08
C PHE A 24 22.80 7.62 -6.69
N ALA A 25 22.48 7.37 -5.42
CA ALA A 25 22.02 6.06 -4.96
C ALA A 25 20.69 5.66 -5.60
N ALA A 26 19.78 6.62 -5.83
CA ALA A 26 18.52 6.39 -6.53
C ALA A 26 18.70 6.12 -8.03
N SER A 27 19.82 6.55 -8.62
CA SER A 27 20.19 6.33 -10.04
C SER A 27 19.07 6.68 -11.05
N PRO A 28 18.30 7.79 -10.88
CA PRO A 28 17.17 8.10 -11.77
C PRO A 28 17.59 8.37 -13.21
N LEU A 29 18.86 8.73 -13.42
CA LEU A 29 19.41 9.00 -14.74
C LEU A 29 19.47 7.75 -15.63
N ARG A 30 19.46 6.54 -15.08
CA ARG A 30 19.43 5.30 -15.85
C ARG A 30 18.09 5.14 -16.57
N VAL A 31 16.98 5.48 -15.90
CA VAL A 31 15.64 5.43 -16.50
C VAL A 31 15.48 6.56 -17.51
N ILE A 32 15.84 7.79 -17.14
CA ILE A 32 15.74 8.96 -18.04
C ILE A 32 16.61 8.77 -19.28
N GLY A 33 17.79 8.18 -19.13
CA GLY A 33 18.70 7.86 -20.24
C GLY A 33 18.33 6.61 -21.03
N GLY A 34 17.25 5.89 -20.68
CA GLY A 34 16.76 4.71 -21.37
C GLY A 34 17.66 3.47 -21.20
N SER A 35 18.61 3.48 -20.26
CA SER A 35 19.49 2.34 -19.98
C SER A 35 18.89 1.30 -19.03
N GLU A 36 17.79 1.64 -18.36
CA GLU A 36 17.04 0.75 -17.46
C GLU A 36 15.55 0.90 -17.77
N PRO A 37 14.81 -0.18 -18.02
CA PRO A 37 13.37 -0.14 -18.19
C PRO A 37 12.67 0.40 -16.96
N GLU A 38 11.65 1.23 -17.14
CA GLU A 38 10.87 1.81 -16.04
C GLU A 38 10.33 0.74 -15.07
N GLN A 39 9.82 -0.36 -15.61
CA GLN A 39 9.29 -1.47 -14.81
C GLN A 39 10.35 -2.13 -13.92
N GLU A 40 11.57 -2.29 -14.42
CA GLU A 40 12.68 -2.86 -13.65
C GLU A 40 13.08 -1.91 -12.52
N PHE A 41 13.18 -0.63 -12.83
CA PHE A 41 13.44 0.42 -11.83
C PHE A 41 12.36 0.44 -10.75
N LEU A 42 11.07 0.45 -11.13
CA LEU A 42 9.95 0.44 -10.19
C LEU A 42 9.97 -0.82 -9.32
N SER A 43 10.19 -2.00 -9.92
CA SER A 43 10.28 -3.26 -9.19
C SER A 43 11.43 -3.26 -8.18
N SER A 44 12.59 -2.70 -8.54
CA SER A 44 13.74 -2.61 -7.65
C SER A 44 13.51 -1.66 -6.46
N ARG A 45 12.66 -0.64 -6.62
CA ARG A 45 12.40 0.39 -5.60
C ARG A 45 11.16 0.12 -4.76
N LEU A 46 10.13 -0.41 -5.36
CA LEU A 46 8.84 -0.67 -4.74
C LEU A 46 8.64 -2.14 -4.36
N GLY A 47 9.53 -3.02 -4.83
CA GLY A 47 9.46 -4.44 -4.53
C GLY A 47 8.11 -5.05 -4.90
N GLN A 48 7.53 -5.79 -3.97
CA GLN A 48 6.26 -6.50 -4.18
C GLN A 48 5.06 -5.55 -4.42
N HIS A 49 5.15 -4.28 -4.03
CA HIS A 49 4.13 -3.29 -4.37
C HIS A 49 4.01 -3.09 -5.90
N ALA A 50 5.13 -2.94 -6.60
CA ALA A 50 5.12 -2.82 -8.06
C ALA A 50 4.52 -4.06 -8.72
N VAL A 51 4.86 -5.26 -8.23
CA VAL A 51 4.32 -6.52 -8.73
C VAL A 51 2.80 -6.58 -8.53
N ALA A 52 2.32 -6.20 -7.34
CA ALA A 52 0.89 -6.16 -7.06
C ALA A 52 0.16 -5.15 -7.97
N MET A 53 0.70 -3.93 -8.14
CA MET A 53 0.10 -2.94 -9.04
C MET A 53 0.06 -3.40 -10.49
N GLN A 54 1.13 -4.02 -11.01
CA GLN A 54 1.15 -4.61 -12.36
C GLN A 54 0.12 -5.73 -12.53
N ALA A 55 -0.13 -6.50 -11.47
CA ALA A 55 -1.14 -7.55 -11.53
C ALA A 55 -2.57 -6.98 -11.68
N LEU A 56 -2.82 -5.81 -11.10
CA LEU A 56 -4.11 -5.13 -11.25
C LEU A 56 -4.41 -4.75 -12.71
N ASP A 57 -3.39 -4.54 -13.57
CA ASP A 57 -3.59 -4.27 -15.02
C ASP A 57 -4.35 -5.40 -15.75
N ARG A 58 -4.39 -6.60 -15.17
CA ARG A 58 -5.09 -7.76 -15.75
C ARG A 58 -6.57 -7.84 -15.35
N LEU A 59 -6.99 -6.97 -14.45
CA LEU A 59 -8.39 -6.92 -14.02
C LEU A 59 -9.25 -6.27 -15.10
N PRO A 60 -10.55 -6.61 -15.16
CA PRO A 60 -11.48 -5.92 -16.04
C PRO A 60 -11.46 -4.41 -15.84
N GLU A 61 -11.62 -3.66 -16.93
CA GLU A 61 -11.84 -2.21 -16.88
C GLU A 61 -13.00 -1.89 -15.93
N ASP A 62 -12.95 -0.73 -15.30
CA ASP A 62 -13.92 -0.28 -14.28
C ASP A 62 -13.90 -1.10 -12.97
N SER A 63 -12.97 -2.05 -12.79
CA SER A 63 -12.81 -2.71 -11.48
C SER A 63 -12.50 -1.69 -10.40
N ARG A 64 -13.19 -1.82 -9.26
CA ARG A 64 -12.94 -1.01 -8.08
C ARG A 64 -12.26 -1.86 -7.01
N ILE A 65 -11.04 -1.46 -6.63
CA ILE A 65 -10.18 -2.20 -5.72
C ILE A 65 -10.06 -1.43 -4.41
N ARG A 66 -10.49 -2.04 -3.34
CA ARG A 66 -10.35 -1.48 -1.99
C ARG A 66 -9.06 -1.96 -1.36
N PHE A 67 -8.23 -1.04 -0.89
CA PHE A 67 -6.99 -1.38 -0.22
C PHE A 67 -7.22 -1.49 1.29
N LEU A 68 -6.58 -2.47 1.91
CA LEU A 68 -6.51 -2.63 3.37
C LEU A 68 -5.05 -2.58 3.81
N TRP A 69 -4.75 -1.71 4.76
CA TRP A 69 -3.40 -1.38 5.26
C TRP A 69 -2.42 -0.87 4.20
N GLU A 70 -2.89 -0.52 3.00
CA GLU A 70 -2.05 0.04 1.93
C GLU A 70 -2.49 1.47 1.59
N PRO A 71 -1.70 2.49 1.97
CA PRO A 71 -2.04 3.88 1.68
C PRO A 71 -1.61 4.33 0.28
N ARG A 72 -0.79 3.54 -0.43
CA ARG A 72 -0.20 3.93 -1.70
C ARG A 72 -1.07 3.46 -2.87
N SER A 73 -1.70 4.39 -3.57
CA SER A 73 -2.48 4.12 -4.79
C SER A 73 -1.90 4.81 -6.04
N TYR A 74 -0.70 5.38 -5.92
CA TYR A 74 -0.12 6.22 -6.98
C TYR A 74 0.06 5.46 -8.32
N TYR A 75 0.38 4.16 -8.25
CA TYR A 75 0.57 3.32 -9.43
C TYR A 75 -0.66 2.49 -9.79
N CYS A 76 -1.86 2.94 -9.38
CA CYS A 76 -3.09 2.30 -9.81
C CYS A 76 -3.22 2.37 -11.33
N PRO A 77 -3.48 1.26 -12.02
CA PRO A 77 -3.64 1.25 -13.47
C PRO A 77 -4.75 2.18 -13.95
N THR A 78 -4.54 2.76 -15.12
CA THR A 78 -5.56 3.59 -15.79
C THR A 78 -6.79 2.73 -16.11
N GLY A 79 -7.98 3.25 -15.86
CA GLY A 79 -9.26 2.53 -16.06
C GLY A 79 -9.73 1.79 -14.82
N LEU A 80 -8.91 1.67 -13.77
CA LEU A 80 -9.30 1.10 -12.49
C LEU A 80 -9.54 2.18 -11.45
N THR A 81 -10.32 1.87 -10.42
CA THR A 81 -10.50 2.71 -9.24
C THR A 81 -9.84 2.05 -8.04
N CYS A 82 -8.70 2.58 -7.59
CA CYS A 82 -8.04 2.11 -6.37
C CYS A 82 -8.38 3.03 -5.20
N GLU A 83 -8.94 2.45 -4.14
CA GLU A 83 -9.32 3.16 -2.92
C GLU A 83 -8.29 2.88 -1.82
N PRO A 84 -7.29 3.78 -1.60
CA PRO A 84 -6.25 3.55 -0.61
C PRO A 84 -6.81 3.58 0.81
N ASP A 85 -6.18 2.82 1.71
CA ASP A 85 -6.43 2.87 3.14
C ASP A 85 -5.49 3.89 3.80
N SER A 86 -5.84 5.16 3.69
CA SER A 86 -4.95 6.26 4.10
C SER A 86 -4.72 6.34 5.61
N LEU A 87 -5.65 5.82 6.42
CA LEU A 87 -5.57 5.82 7.88
C LEU A 87 -5.18 4.45 8.45
N LEU A 88 -5.08 3.43 7.60
CA LEU A 88 -4.74 2.05 7.95
C LEU A 88 -5.75 1.40 8.92
N ASP A 89 -6.98 1.89 8.95
CA ASP A 89 -8.01 1.46 9.89
C ASP A 89 -9.38 1.18 9.25
N ARG A 90 -9.47 1.22 7.92
CA ARG A 90 -10.74 1.15 7.18
C ARG A 90 -11.62 -0.02 7.61
N TRP A 91 -11.07 -1.24 7.59
CA TRP A 91 -11.82 -2.43 7.94
C TRP A 91 -12.39 -2.33 9.36
N TRP A 92 -11.56 -1.95 10.33
CA TRP A 92 -11.95 -1.83 11.72
C TRP A 92 -12.95 -0.69 11.94
N HIS A 93 -12.76 0.45 11.25
CA HIS A 93 -13.68 1.56 11.30
C HIS A 93 -15.09 1.15 10.86
N GLU A 94 -15.21 0.45 9.73
CA GLU A 94 -16.50 -0.02 9.22
C GLU A 94 -17.10 -1.11 10.13
N ARG A 95 -16.28 -1.99 10.71
CA ARG A 95 -16.71 -2.96 11.72
C ARG A 95 -17.28 -2.30 12.96
N ARG A 96 -16.67 -1.26 13.48
CA ARG A 96 -17.17 -0.50 14.66
C ARG A 96 -18.50 0.18 14.42
N LEU A 97 -18.84 0.50 13.20
CA LEU A 97 -20.15 1.03 12.84
C LEU A 97 -21.26 -0.04 12.89
N GLY A 98 -20.92 -1.26 13.28
CA GLY A 98 -21.87 -2.34 13.54
C GLY A 98 -22.09 -3.29 12.37
N ALA A 99 -21.32 -3.14 11.27
CA ALA A 99 -21.43 -4.06 10.14
C ALA A 99 -20.87 -5.44 10.48
N GLY A 100 -21.64 -6.49 10.31
CA GLY A 100 -21.16 -7.88 10.35
C GLY A 100 -20.28 -8.19 9.12
N PRO A 101 -19.47 -9.29 9.14
CA PRO A 101 -18.62 -9.64 8.00
C PRO A 101 -19.37 -9.70 6.66
N GLY A 102 -20.48 -10.42 6.60
CA GLY A 102 -21.31 -10.50 5.40
C GLY A 102 -21.96 -9.17 4.99
N GLU A 103 -22.26 -8.29 5.96
CA GLU A 103 -22.78 -6.95 5.69
C GLU A 103 -21.70 -6.03 5.11
N LEU A 104 -20.44 -6.19 5.53
CA LEU A 104 -19.30 -5.49 4.94
C LEU A 104 -19.16 -5.87 3.46
N VAL A 105 -19.13 -7.16 3.15
CA VAL A 105 -19.02 -7.65 1.77
C VAL A 105 -20.17 -7.14 0.92
N ALA A 106 -21.41 -7.26 1.41
CA ALA A 106 -22.59 -6.77 0.71
C ALA A 106 -22.55 -5.25 0.49
N GLY A 107 -22.15 -4.49 1.51
CA GLY A 107 -22.01 -3.04 1.43
C GLY A 107 -20.93 -2.61 0.45
N TRP A 108 -19.79 -3.30 0.43
CA TRP A 108 -18.72 -3.06 -0.54
C TRP A 108 -19.18 -3.40 -1.97
N GLY A 109 -19.88 -4.51 -2.16
CA GLY A 109 -20.47 -4.87 -3.46
C GLY A 109 -21.46 -3.80 -3.96
N GLN A 110 -22.32 -3.27 -3.08
CA GLN A 110 -23.24 -2.17 -3.42
C GLN A 110 -22.52 -0.87 -3.81
N GLN A 111 -21.33 -0.64 -3.27
CA GLN A 111 -20.45 0.48 -3.65
C GLN A 111 -19.65 0.19 -4.94
N GLY A 112 -19.85 -0.98 -5.56
CA GLY A 112 -19.16 -1.39 -6.78
C GLY A 112 -17.75 -1.92 -6.55
N VAL A 113 -17.35 -2.20 -5.30
CA VAL A 113 -16.07 -2.85 -5.02
C VAL A 113 -16.10 -4.26 -5.56
N THR A 114 -15.09 -4.61 -6.36
CA THR A 114 -14.94 -5.94 -6.97
C THR A 114 -13.82 -6.74 -6.32
N HIS A 115 -12.79 -6.04 -5.86
CA HIS A 115 -11.59 -6.65 -5.29
C HIS A 115 -11.12 -5.93 -4.03
N VAL A 116 -10.34 -6.66 -3.22
CA VAL A 116 -9.67 -6.14 -2.02
C VAL A 116 -8.19 -6.47 -2.13
N LEU A 117 -7.33 -5.46 -2.08
CA LEU A 117 -5.88 -5.64 -1.99
C LEU A 117 -5.45 -5.47 -0.53
N TYR A 118 -5.01 -6.55 0.08
CA TYR A 118 -4.56 -6.57 1.47
C TYR A 118 -3.04 -6.54 1.56
N TYR A 119 -2.49 -5.51 2.21
CA TYR A 119 -1.07 -5.40 2.48
C TYR A 119 -0.72 -6.06 3.82
N ARG A 120 -0.37 -7.33 3.77
CA ARG A 120 -0.11 -8.18 4.95
C ARG A 120 1.05 -7.68 5.80
N LEU A 121 2.18 -7.32 5.19
CA LEU A 121 3.33 -6.79 5.93
C LEU A 121 3.03 -5.43 6.58
N GLY A 122 2.20 -4.61 5.95
CA GLY A 122 1.75 -3.35 6.55
C GLY A 122 0.88 -3.57 7.77
N ALA A 123 -0.09 -4.49 7.69
CA ALA A 123 -0.93 -4.89 8.81
C ALA A 123 -0.09 -5.46 9.97
N GLU A 124 0.86 -6.35 9.67
CA GLU A 124 1.76 -6.93 10.68
C GLU A 124 2.65 -5.87 11.34
N ALA A 125 3.17 -4.92 10.56
CA ALA A 125 3.96 -3.82 11.11
C ALA A 125 3.15 -2.94 12.06
N VAL A 126 1.90 -2.61 11.70
CA VAL A 126 0.97 -1.84 12.56
C VAL A 126 0.64 -2.62 13.83
N ARG A 127 0.30 -3.91 13.70
CA ARG A 127 0.04 -4.81 14.83
C ARG A 127 1.23 -4.87 15.79
N SER A 128 2.44 -5.07 15.24
CA SER A 128 3.67 -5.17 16.04
C SER A 128 4.05 -3.87 16.72
N ALA A 129 3.72 -2.72 16.13
CA ALA A 129 3.99 -1.40 16.68
C ALA A 129 3.05 -1.04 17.85
N GLY A 130 1.92 -1.72 17.98
CA GLY A 130 0.95 -1.49 19.05
C GLY A 130 0.26 -0.11 19.01
N PHE A 131 0.28 0.56 17.85
CA PHE A 131 -0.41 1.84 17.66
C PHE A 131 -1.87 1.66 17.28
N ASP A 132 -2.23 0.47 16.85
CA ASP A 132 -3.55 0.17 16.36
C ASP A 132 -4.52 -0.05 17.56
N PRO A 133 -5.73 0.49 17.50
CA PRO A 133 -6.77 0.22 18.48
C PRO A 133 -7.33 -1.21 18.41
N LEU A 134 -6.93 -2.03 17.44
CA LEU A 134 -7.36 -3.41 17.34
C LEU A 134 -6.73 -4.27 18.44
N ASN A 135 -7.55 -5.05 19.11
CA ASN A 135 -7.11 -6.09 20.03
C ASN A 135 -6.93 -7.44 19.31
N ASP A 136 -6.45 -8.46 20.03
CA ASP A 136 -6.20 -9.77 19.44
C ASP A 136 -7.45 -10.46 18.88
N ASP A 137 -8.63 -10.16 19.42
CA ASP A 137 -9.88 -10.75 18.90
C ASP A 137 -10.33 -10.03 17.62
N ASP A 138 -10.10 -8.72 17.49
CA ASP A 138 -10.32 -7.98 16.25
C ASP A 138 -9.42 -8.51 15.13
N TRP A 139 -8.14 -8.81 15.43
CA TRP A 139 -7.21 -9.40 14.46
C TRP A 139 -7.65 -10.80 14.02
N LYS A 140 -8.14 -11.65 14.93
CA LYS A 140 -8.71 -12.96 14.58
C LYS A 140 -9.97 -12.82 13.73
N GLU A 141 -10.78 -11.82 14.01
CA GLU A 141 -11.98 -11.53 13.23
C GLU A 141 -11.62 -11.07 11.80
N LEU A 142 -10.59 -10.23 11.64
CA LEU A 142 -10.06 -9.87 10.34
C LEU A 142 -9.56 -11.10 9.58
N GLU A 143 -8.76 -11.95 10.21
CA GLU A 143 -8.24 -13.17 9.59
C GLU A 143 -9.39 -14.08 9.11
N ARG A 144 -10.45 -14.19 9.92
CA ARG A 144 -11.66 -14.94 9.53
C ARG A 144 -12.36 -14.29 8.34
N PHE A 145 -12.59 -12.99 8.40
CA PHE A 145 -13.17 -12.22 7.30
C PHE A 145 -12.42 -12.42 5.97
N LEU A 146 -11.10 -12.33 6.00
CA LEU A 146 -10.27 -12.51 4.81
C LEU A 146 -10.33 -13.94 4.26
N THR A 147 -10.51 -14.95 5.11
CA THR A 147 -10.48 -16.37 4.72
C THR A 147 -11.85 -16.96 4.41
N GLU A 148 -12.91 -16.48 5.05
CA GLU A 148 -14.25 -17.06 4.94
C GLU A 148 -15.18 -16.22 4.04
N ASP A 149 -15.03 -14.89 4.05
CA ASP A 149 -15.95 -13.99 3.34
C ASP A 149 -15.40 -13.50 2.00
N LEU A 150 -14.10 -13.67 1.74
CA LEU A 150 -13.44 -13.25 0.50
C LEU A 150 -12.80 -14.46 -0.21
N VAL A 151 -12.64 -14.34 -1.53
CA VAL A 151 -12.02 -15.38 -2.35
C VAL A 151 -10.63 -14.93 -2.76
N VAL A 152 -9.57 -15.68 -2.40
CA VAL A 152 -8.21 -15.39 -2.86
C VAL A 152 -8.15 -15.45 -4.37
N ALA A 153 -7.77 -14.36 -5.02
CA ALA A 153 -7.54 -14.28 -6.45
C ALA A 153 -6.05 -14.49 -6.78
N GLU A 154 -5.16 -13.79 -6.09
CA GLU A 154 -3.72 -13.90 -6.31
C GLU A 154 -2.92 -13.51 -5.05
N THR A 155 -1.72 -14.06 -4.90
CA THR A 155 -0.80 -13.73 -3.79
C THR A 155 0.54 -13.25 -4.34
N PHE A 156 1.05 -12.14 -3.81
CA PHE A 156 2.32 -11.55 -4.24
C PHE A 156 3.34 -11.65 -3.12
N GLY A 157 4.11 -12.73 -3.18
CA GLY A 157 5.07 -13.09 -2.13
C GLY A 157 4.43 -13.17 -0.75
N ASP A 158 5.11 -12.59 0.23
CA ASP A 158 4.64 -12.49 1.61
C ASP A 158 3.94 -11.14 1.93
N ALA A 159 3.97 -10.17 1.00
CA ALA A 159 3.51 -8.82 1.26
C ALA A 159 2.05 -8.57 0.91
N TYR A 160 1.54 -9.09 -0.21
CA TYR A 160 0.20 -8.74 -0.68
C TYR A 160 -0.65 -9.95 -1.01
N VAL A 161 -1.94 -9.83 -0.76
CA VAL A 161 -2.96 -10.76 -1.24
C VAL A 161 -4.07 -9.95 -1.91
N LEU A 162 -4.39 -10.34 -3.14
CA LEU A 162 -5.56 -9.83 -3.86
C LEU A 162 -6.71 -10.81 -3.63
N TYR A 163 -7.79 -10.29 -3.13
CA TYR A 163 -9.04 -11.02 -2.98
C TYR A 163 -10.07 -10.50 -3.98
N ARG A 164 -11.01 -11.36 -4.34
CA ARG A 164 -12.23 -11.01 -5.07
C ARG A 164 -13.42 -11.12 -4.13
N LEU A 165 -14.36 -10.21 -4.24
CA LEU A 165 -15.66 -10.36 -3.59
C LEU A 165 -16.41 -11.57 -4.22
N PRO A 166 -17.17 -12.33 -3.42
CA PRO A 166 -17.93 -13.50 -3.88
C PRO A 166 -18.99 -13.18 -4.91
#